data_f99cb8a9101113a549119a5bd4727ebc
#
_entry.id   f99cb8a9101113a549119a5bd4727ebc
#
_cell.length_a   1.000
_cell.length_b   1.000
_cell.length_c   1.000
_cell.angle_alpha   90.00
_cell.angle_beta   90.00
_cell.angle_gamma   90.00
#
_symmetry.space_group_name_H-M   'P 1'
#
loop_
_entity.id
_entity.type
_entity.pdbx_description
1 polymer ?
#
loop_
_entity_poly.entity_id
_entity_poly.type
_entity_poly.pdbx_seq_one_letter_code
_entity_poly.pdbx_strand_id
1 'polypeptide(L)'
;MRLWHQAMIEKLPRQQLLGQHRECCALRGRGWLKPHSVINYIFDYDIQHLEQYHKLVMLEMQRRGYNVSNEWEMSNYRGKALKTIVGEKIVKPIGKVYKEHDALYYQECVDNLKSKGIEIE
;
A
#
# COMPACT_ATOMS: atom_id res chain seq x y z
N MET A 1 4.12 1.18 -11.55
CA MET A 1 3.73 0.96 -10.12
C MET A 1 3.71 2.29 -9.39
N ARG A 2 2.72 2.49 -8.55
CA ARG A 2 2.57 3.70 -7.76
C ARG A 2 1.89 3.33 -6.44
N LEU A 3 2.28 3.96 -5.34
CA LEU A 3 1.46 3.90 -4.13
C LEU A 3 0.46 5.05 -4.20
N TRP A 4 -0.81 4.70 -4.29
CA TRP A 4 -1.86 5.72 -4.34
C TRP A 4 -1.86 6.52 -3.04
N HIS A 5 -2.19 7.80 -3.13
CA HIS A 5 -2.26 8.66 -1.95
C HIS A 5 -3.14 8.01 -0.88
N GLN A 6 -2.67 8.03 0.36
CA GLN A 6 -3.34 7.37 1.47
C GLN A 6 -4.82 7.74 1.61
N ALA A 7 -5.14 9.03 1.38
CA ALA A 7 -6.50 9.52 1.55
C ALA A 7 -7.47 9.00 0.49
N MET A 8 -6.99 8.44 -0.62
CA MET A 8 -7.87 7.94 -1.68
C MET A 8 -8.06 6.43 -1.66
N ILE A 9 -7.43 5.71 -0.74
CA ILE A 9 -7.54 4.25 -0.67
C ILE A 9 -9.01 3.81 -0.62
N GLU A 10 -9.85 4.50 0.16
CA GLU A 10 -11.26 4.18 0.28
C GLU A 10 -12.07 4.49 -0.98
N LYS A 11 -11.52 5.28 -1.88
CA LYS A 11 -12.18 5.70 -3.12
C LYS A 11 -11.71 4.97 -4.36
N LEU A 12 -10.67 4.15 -4.25
CA LEU A 12 -10.10 3.46 -5.40
C LEU A 12 -11.09 2.44 -5.97
N PRO A 13 -11.20 2.36 -7.30
CA PRO A 13 -11.94 1.26 -7.92
C PRO A 13 -11.33 -0.09 -7.53
N ARG A 14 -12.14 -1.14 -7.65
CA ARG A 14 -11.74 -2.49 -7.24
C ARG A 14 -10.39 -2.91 -7.80
N GLN A 15 -10.18 -2.73 -9.11
CA GLN A 15 -8.93 -3.17 -9.75
C GLN A 15 -7.70 -2.46 -9.18
N GLN A 16 -7.79 -1.15 -8.95
CA GLN A 16 -6.69 -0.39 -8.40
C GLN A 16 -6.41 -0.78 -6.94
N LEU A 17 -7.45 -1.02 -6.16
CA LEU A 17 -7.29 -1.45 -4.77
C LEU A 17 -6.61 -2.83 -4.69
N LEU A 18 -7.12 -3.80 -5.45
CA LEU A 18 -6.56 -5.14 -5.48
C LEU A 18 -5.14 -5.15 -6.05
N GLY A 19 -4.89 -4.33 -7.08
CA GLY A 19 -3.55 -4.13 -7.63
C GLY A 19 -2.60 -3.57 -6.58
N GLN A 20 -3.05 -2.58 -5.82
CA GLN A 20 -2.24 -1.99 -4.75
C GLN A 20 -1.88 -3.02 -3.68
N HIS A 21 -2.83 -3.88 -3.32
CA HIS A 21 -2.54 -4.98 -2.38
C HIS A 21 -1.42 -5.88 -2.91
N ARG A 22 -1.53 -6.32 -4.17
CA ARG A 22 -0.51 -7.18 -4.78
C ARG A 22 0.86 -6.49 -4.82
N GLU A 23 0.86 -5.19 -5.13
CA GLU A 23 2.09 -4.41 -5.18
C GLU A 23 2.73 -4.28 -3.80
N CYS A 24 1.92 -4.05 -2.76
CA CYS A 24 2.42 -4.02 -1.39
C CYS A 24 3.02 -5.37 -0.99
N CYS A 25 2.37 -6.48 -1.36
CA CYS A 25 2.92 -7.81 -1.10
C CYS A 25 4.29 -7.99 -1.76
N ALA A 26 4.40 -7.61 -3.03
CA ALA A 26 5.66 -7.71 -3.76
C ALA A 26 6.76 -6.84 -3.15
N LEU A 27 6.42 -5.61 -2.77
CA LEU A 27 7.38 -4.68 -2.15
C LEU A 27 7.82 -5.14 -0.77
N ARG A 28 6.93 -5.72 0.03
CA ARG A 28 7.28 -6.27 1.35
C ARG A 28 8.13 -7.53 1.20
N GLY A 29 8.05 -8.21 0.06
CA GLY A 29 8.85 -9.37 -0.25
C GLY A 29 10.16 -9.01 -0.93
N ARG A 30 10.38 -9.57 -2.09
CA ARG A 30 11.65 -9.42 -2.82
C ARG A 30 11.84 -8.06 -3.46
N GLY A 31 10.78 -7.24 -3.54
CA GLY A 31 10.87 -5.89 -4.10
C GLY A 31 11.44 -4.85 -3.16
N TRP A 32 11.64 -5.18 -1.88
CA TRP A 32 12.13 -4.20 -0.91
C TRP A 32 13.55 -3.71 -1.28
N LEU A 33 13.71 -2.39 -1.32
CA LEU A 33 14.94 -1.67 -1.69
C LEU A 33 15.36 -1.83 -3.15
N LYS A 34 14.55 -2.46 -3.99
CA LYS A 34 14.83 -2.49 -5.42
C LYS A 34 14.38 -1.18 -6.06
N PRO A 35 15.24 -0.48 -6.81
CA PRO A 35 14.91 0.84 -7.37
C PRO A 35 13.68 0.80 -8.25
N HIS A 36 12.80 1.78 -8.04
CA HIS A 36 11.62 1.99 -8.88
C HIS A 36 11.25 3.47 -8.83
N SER A 37 11.42 4.18 -9.94
CA SER A 37 11.45 5.65 -9.98
C SER A 37 10.30 6.36 -9.28
N VAL A 38 9.08 5.82 -9.33
CA VAL A 38 7.89 6.49 -8.78
C VAL A 38 7.75 6.30 -7.27
N ILE A 39 8.27 5.19 -6.74
CA ILE A 39 8.04 4.82 -5.34
C ILE A 39 9.31 4.80 -4.50
N ASN A 40 10.44 5.23 -5.04
CA ASN A 40 11.72 5.16 -4.31
C ASN A 40 11.68 5.87 -2.95
N TYR A 41 10.78 6.85 -2.77
CA TYR A 41 10.66 7.55 -1.49
C TYR A 41 10.33 6.62 -0.33
N ILE A 42 9.65 5.50 -0.56
CA ILE A 42 9.30 4.59 0.52
C ILE A 42 10.52 3.91 1.14
N PHE A 43 11.62 3.84 0.38
CA PHE A 43 12.86 3.22 0.85
C PHE A 43 13.68 4.14 1.76
N ASP A 44 13.28 5.41 1.90
CA ASP A 44 13.85 6.33 2.89
C ASP A 44 13.25 6.11 4.29
N TYR A 45 12.27 5.22 4.40
CA TYR A 45 11.57 4.87 5.64
C TYR A 45 11.83 3.41 5.97
N ASP A 46 11.60 3.04 7.23
CA ASP A 46 11.58 1.64 7.61
C ASP A 46 10.45 0.90 6.91
N ILE A 47 10.64 -0.38 6.68
CA ILE A 47 9.63 -1.22 6.03
C ILE A 47 8.30 -1.23 6.81
N GLN A 48 8.33 -0.93 8.11
CA GLN A 48 7.13 -0.82 8.91
C GLN A 48 6.16 0.24 8.39
N HIS A 49 6.66 1.30 7.78
CA HIS A 49 5.78 2.30 7.12
C HIS A 49 4.99 1.66 5.99
N LEU A 50 5.64 0.81 5.18
CA LEU A 50 4.95 0.09 4.12
C LEU A 50 3.93 -0.90 4.69
N GLU A 51 4.26 -1.56 5.79
CA GLU A 51 3.32 -2.45 6.47
C GLU A 51 2.08 -1.69 6.93
N GLN A 52 2.26 -0.49 7.48
CA GLN A 52 1.14 0.36 7.91
C GLN A 52 0.28 0.82 6.74
N TYR A 53 0.91 1.22 5.64
CA TYR A 53 0.20 1.58 4.42
C TYR A 53 -0.60 0.38 3.90
N HIS A 54 0.04 -0.77 3.85
CA HIS A 54 -0.59 -2.01 3.41
C HIS A 54 -1.78 -2.38 4.32
N LYS A 55 -1.65 -2.12 5.63
CA LYS A 55 -2.76 -2.35 6.57
C LYS A 55 -4.00 -1.56 6.17
N LEU A 56 -3.84 -0.31 5.75
CA LEU A 56 -4.96 0.50 5.29
C LEU A 56 -5.61 -0.08 4.04
N VAL A 57 -4.80 -0.56 3.10
CA VAL A 57 -5.31 -1.23 1.88
C VAL A 57 -6.10 -2.49 2.25
N MET A 58 -5.54 -3.32 3.13
CA MET A 58 -6.19 -4.56 3.56
C MET A 58 -7.49 -4.31 4.32
N LEU A 59 -7.52 -3.28 5.16
CA LEU A 59 -8.75 -2.90 5.88
C LEU A 59 -9.85 -2.49 4.91
N GLU A 60 -9.51 -1.75 3.85
CA GLU A 60 -10.50 -1.36 2.85
C GLU A 60 -11.00 -2.57 2.06
N MET A 61 -10.11 -3.50 1.73
CA MET A 61 -10.50 -4.76 1.08
C MET A 61 -11.49 -5.53 1.95
N GLN A 62 -11.21 -5.65 3.23
CA GLN A 62 -12.07 -6.36 4.18
C GLN A 62 -13.42 -5.65 4.34
N ARG A 63 -13.42 -4.32 4.39
CA ARG A 63 -14.65 -3.53 4.46
C ARG A 63 -15.56 -3.80 3.26
N ARG A 64 -14.96 -4.04 2.09
CA ARG A 64 -15.70 -4.36 0.85
C ARG A 64 -16.07 -5.83 0.73
N GLY A 65 -15.68 -6.67 1.71
CA GLY A 65 -15.97 -8.10 1.69
C GLY A 65 -14.96 -8.95 0.93
N TYR A 66 -13.79 -8.40 0.60
CA TYR A 66 -12.73 -9.17 -0.06
C TYR A 66 -11.89 -9.93 0.96
N ASN A 67 -11.40 -11.10 0.56
CA ASN A 67 -10.55 -11.91 1.41
C ASN A 67 -9.11 -11.42 1.41
N VAL A 68 -8.51 -11.41 2.60
CA VAL A 68 -7.10 -11.09 2.79
C VAL A 68 -6.45 -12.24 3.53
N SER A 69 -5.31 -12.69 3.04
CA SER A 69 -4.54 -13.74 3.70
C SER A 69 -4.01 -13.22 5.04
N ASN A 70 -4.28 -13.97 6.11
CA ASN A 70 -3.97 -13.51 7.48
C ASN A 70 -2.49 -13.19 7.69
N GLU A 71 -1.59 -13.91 7.00
CA GLU A 71 -0.15 -13.70 7.16
C GLU A 71 0.26 -12.26 6.81
N TRP A 72 -0.38 -11.65 5.81
CA TRP A 72 -0.05 -10.28 5.41
C TRP A 72 -0.44 -9.24 6.45
N GLU A 73 -1.33 -9.59 7.37
CA GLU A 73 -1.70 -8.69 8.47
C GLU A 73 -0.64 -8.67 9.59
N MET A 74 0.35 -9.55 9.51
CA MET A 74 1.38 -9.67 10.55
C MET A 74 2.64 -8.90 10.14
N SER A 75 3.23 -8.19 11.10
CA SER A 75 4.48 -7.48 10.87
C SER A 75 5.61 -8.48 10.58
N ASN A 76 6.61 -8.04 9.84
CA ASN A 76 7.77 -8.84 9.41
C ASN A 76 7.46 -9.97 8.44
N TYR A 77 6.21 -10.24 8.11
CA TYR A 77 5.91 -11.24 7.09
C TYR A 77 6.34 -10.72 5.72
N ARG A 78 7.16 -11.47 5.00
CA ARG A 78 7.77 -11.08 3.74
C ARG A 78 7.40 -12.02 2.58
N GLY A 79 6.34 -12.81 2.76
CA GLY A 79 5.90 -13.79 1.75
C GLY A 79 6.44 -15.18 1.99
N LYS A 80 5.86 -16.16 1.30
CA LYS A 80 6.21 -17.59 1.48
C LYS A 80 7.64 -17.90 1.07
N ALA A 81 8.19 -17.15 0.13
CA ALA A 81 9.53 -17.39 -0.40
C ALA A 81 10.65 -16.92 0.54
N LEU A 82 10.33 -16.02 1.47
CA LEU A 82 11.31 -15.45 2.38
C LEU A 82 11.02 -15.92 3.79
N LYS A 83 11.97 -16.61 4.39
CA LYS A 83 11.82 -17.11 5.77
C LYS A 83 12.10 -15.94 6.72
N THR A 84 11.06 -15.51 7.44
CA THR A 84 11.18 -14.46 8.43
C THR A 84 10.46 -14.87 9.71
N ILE A 85 10.88 -14.28 10.82
CA ILE A 85 10.14 -14.39 12.08
C ILE A 85 8.98 -13.43 11.99
N VAL A 86 7.76 -13.95 12.01
CA VAL A 86 6.55 -13.15 11.96
C VAL A 86 6.34 -12.45 13.29
N GLY A 87 6.09 -11.15 13.24
CA GLY A 87 5.84 -10.34 14.42
C GLY A 87 4.38 -10.32 14.84
N GLU A 88 3.98 -9.24 15.46
CA GLU A 88 2.60 -9.04 15.90
C GLU A 88 1.72 -8.52 14.77
N LYS A 89 0.41 -8.54 14.98
CA LYS A 89 -0.54 -7.99 14.04
C LYS A 89 -0.28 -6.48 13.85
N ILE A 90 -0.24 -6.05 12.60
CA ILE A 90 -0.01 -4.64 12.27
C ILE A 90 -1.17 -3.81 12.78
N VAL A 91 -0.87 -2.75 13.53
CA VAL A 91 -1.87 -1.82 14.05
C VAL A 91 -2.21 -0.79 12.98
N LYS A 92 -3.50 -0.46 12.86
CA LYS A 92 -3.94 0.59 11.94
C LYS A 92 -3.25 1.91 12.30
N PRO A 93 -2.56 2.55 11.33
CA PRO A 93 -1.90 3.82 11.61
C PRO A 93 -2.90 4.94 11.87
N ILE A 94 -2.49 5.89 12.72
CA ILE A 94 -3.22 7.12 12.96
C ILE A 94 -2.48 8.22 12.18
N GLY A 95 -3.19 8.87 11.25
CA GLY A 95 -2.59 9.94 10.47
C GLY A 95 -1.79 9.45 9.27
N LYS A 96 -0.89 10.30 8.80
CA LYS A 96 -0.17 10.11 7.55
C LYS A 96 1.00 9.13 7.72
N VAL A 97 1.06 8.09 6.86
CA VAL A 97 2.16 7.12 6.87
C VAL A 97 3.41 7.71 6.19
N TYR A 98 3.23 8.35 5.03
CA TYR A 98 4.33 8.98 4.29
C TYR A 98 4.07 10.47 4.14
N LYS A 99 5.06 11.30 4.48
CA LYS A 99 4.92 12.75 4.33
C LYS A 99 4.75 13.17 2.86
N GLU A 100 5.25 12.36 1.93
CA GLU A 100 5.12 12.60 0.49
C GLU A 100 3.68 12.52 0.01
N HIS A 101 2.78 11.90 0.78
CA HIS A 101 1.36 11.86 0.47
C HIS A 101 0.69 13.18 0.88
N ASP A 102 1.07 14.25 0.23
CA ASP A 102 0.56 15.60 0.44
C ASP A 102 -0.52 15.98 -0.59
N ALA A 103 -0.99 17.22 -0.53
CA ALA A 103 -2.04 17.70 -1.43
C ALA A 103 -1.62 17.69 -2.89
N LEU A 104 -0.38 18.01 -3.18
CA LEU A 104 0.15 18.00 -4.54
C LEU A 104 0.18 16.57 -5.10
N TYR A 105 0.65 15.63 -4.30
CA TYR A 105 0.67 14.23 -4.68
C TYR A 105 -0.74 13.67 -4.88
N TYR A 106 -1.69 14.10 -4.04
CA TYR A 106 -3.09 13.71 -4.22
C TYR A 106 -3.57 14.09 -5.61
N GLN A 107 -3.30 15.32 -6.04
CA GLN A 107 -3.70 15.78 -7.36
C GLN A 107 -3.01 15.00 -8.47
N GLU A 108 -1.73 14.67 -8.30
CA GLU A 108 -1.02 13.80 -9.24
C GLU A 108 -1.71 12.45 -9.39
N CYS A 109 -2.13 11.84 -8.29
CA CYS A 109 -2.84 10.57 -8.32
C CYS A 109 -4.18 10.69 -9.02
N VAL A 110 -4.93 11.76 -8.74
CA VAL A 110 -6.22 12.02 -9.41
C VAL A 110 -6.01 12.13 -10.92
N ASP A 111 -5.01 12.90 -11.34
CA ASP A 111 -4.71 13.10 -12.77
C ASP A 111 -4.29 11.79 -13.44
N ASN A 112 -3.52 10.96 -12.75
CA ASN A 112 -3.11 9.67 -13.26
C ASN A 112 -4.32 8.75 -13.47
N LEU A 113 -5.25 8.73 -12.50
CA LEU A 113 -6.50 7.96 -12.65
C LEU A 113 -7.35 8.47 -13.80
N LYS A 114 -7.47 9.80 -13.96
CA LYS A 114 -8.21 10.40 -15.07
C LYS A 114 -7.64 9.97 -16.42
N SER A 115 -6.33 9.88 -16.53
CA SER A 115 -5.68 9.43 -17.77
C SER A 115 -6.04 8.01 -18.14
N LYS A 116 -6.53 7.24 -17.18
CA LYS A 116 -7.02 5.86 -17.36
C LYS A 116 -8.54 5.79 -17.49
N GLY A 117 -9.22 6.93 -17.57
CA GLY A 117 -10.67 7.00 -17.64
C GLY A 117 -11.36 6.80 -16.29
N ILE A 118 -10.65 6.98 -15.19
CA ILE A 118 -11.19 6.78 -13.83
C ILE A 118 -11.30 8.13 -13.13
N GLU A 119 -12.52 8.45 -12.69
CA GLU A 119 -12.77 9.64 -11.88
C GLU A 119 -13.14 9.21 -10.47
N ILE A 120 -12.49 9.82 -9.47
CA ILE A 120 -12.82 9.62 -8.06
C ILE A 120 -13.22 10.96 -7.46
N GLU A 121 -14.06 10.92 -6.45
CA GLU A 121 -14.54 12.11 -5.74
C GLU A 121 -13.74 12.39 -4.48
#